data_2cfbd81c05a14474af8508a0358d82e9
#
_entry.id   2cfbd81c05a14474af8508a0358d82e9
#
_cell.length_a   1.000
_cell.length_b   1.000
_cell.length_c   1.000
_cell.angle_alpha   90.00
_cell.angle_beta   90.00
_cell.angle_gamma   90.00
#
_symmetry.space_group_name_H-M   'P 1'
#
loop_
_entity.id
_entity.type
_entity.pdbx_description
1 polymer ?
#
loop_
_entity_poly.entity_id
_entity_poly.type
_entity_poly.pdbx_seq_one_letter_code
_entity_poly.pdbx_strand_id
1 'polypeptide(L)'
;MLTLLHTSDWHLGRRLYGKPRYDEFKQFLDWQLQTLREQKVDVLLIAGDIFDTTAPSNQAQNLYYDFLSQVCHTDCRHVIIVAGNHDSASFLEAPKQLLKAFNIHIIGSMTDTPTDEVITLSDKAGQPELIVMAVPYLRDRDVRTVGHGERLDDKERKLAQGIKAHYAQIADIAIARQAQLKAKYKRIIPIVATGHLFTVGGQTMEGDGVRDLYVGSLGSIGAEIFHPQIDYVALGHLHIPQVVGGQPHIRYAGSPIAMGFGESRQQKQVHLLRFDAKPDLLSQPLQTLTIQKKPLVSAPTPVKKRKSVSHTSMDLFADEELPEPSMLGAINTEADINAEVDAQASHKAGYDTPSDHLSGQPNGQIIGQPYNIAKLSDTTLLQS
;
A
#
# COMPACT_ATOMS: atom_id res chain seq x y z
N MET A 1 3.77 2.94 26.23
CA MET A 1 2.93 3.57 25.18
C MET A 1 3.58 3.26 23.85
N LEU A 2 2.85 2.67 22.91
CA LEU A 2 3.28 2.35 21.55
C LEU A 2 2.75 3.44 20.61
N THR A 3 3.60 3.99 19.76
CA THR A 3 3.22 5.00 18.77
C THR A 3 3.37 4.43 17.35
N LEU A 4 2.27 4.43 16.58
CA LEU A 4 2.23 3.96 15.20
C LEU A 4 1.89 5.12 14.27
N LEU A 5 2.61 5.24 13.15
CA LEU A 5 2.33 6.19 12.08
C LEU A 5 1.84 5.44 10.84
N HIS A 6 0.64 5.79 10.35
CA HIS A 6 0.03 5.24 9.14
C HIS A 6 0.11 6.24 7.99
N THR A 7 0.63 5.80 6.87
CA THR A 7 0.70 6.49 5.57
C THR A 7 0.43 5.52 4.43
N SER A 8 0.09 6.01 3.24
CA SER A 8 -0.17 5.21 2.04
C SER A 8 0.03 6.03 0.76
N ASP A 9 -0.07 5.40 -0.39
CA ASP A 9 -0.21 6.03 -1.70
C ASP A 9 0.90 7.06 -2.00
N TRP A 10 2.14 6.66 -1.79
CA TRP A 10 3.30 7.54 -2.03
C TRP A 10 3.53 7.81 -3.51
N HIS A 11 3.32 6.81 -4.37
CA HIS A 11 3.51 6.87 -5.82
C HIS A 11 4.85 7.48 -6.22
N LEU A 12 5.95 7.03 -5.59
CA LEU A 12 7.30 7.50 -5.91
C LEU A 12 7.58 7.33 -7.40
N GLY A 13 8.00 8.43 -8.04
CA GLY A 13 8.24 8.47 -9.48
C GLY A 13 7.08 9.02 -10.31
N ARG A 14 5.90 9.29 -9.69
CA ARG A 14 4.77 9.91 -10.38
C ARG A 14 5.16 11.24 -11.02
N ARG A 15 4.69 11.41 -12.25
CA ARG A 15 4.86 12.64 -13.02
C ARG A 15 3.54 13.41 -13.04
N LEU A 16 3.61 14.72 -12.98
CA LEU A 16 2.46 15.58 -13.16
C LEU A 16 2.59 16.31 -14.50
N TYR A 17 1.69 16.03 -15.44
CA TYR A 17 1.76 16.57 -16.81
C TYR A 17 3.15 16.45 -17.44
N GLY A 18 3.74 15.26 -17.35
CA GLY A 18 5.06 14.98 -17.88
C GLY A 18 6.23 15.55 -17.06
N LYS A 19 5.99 16.32 -16.00
CA LYS A 19 7.04 16.87 -15.13
C LYS A 19 7.39 15.90 -14.01
N PRO A 20 8.67 15.55 -13.82
CA PRO A 20 9.09 14.75 -12.68
C PRO A 20 8.94 15.55 -11.38
N ARG A 21 8.70 14.84 -10.26
CA ARG A 21 8.38 15.45 -8.95
C ARG A 21 9.29 14.92 -7.83
N TYR A 22 10.50 14.51 -8.16
CA TYR A 22 11.40 13.89 -7.19
C TYR A 22 11.74 14.79 -5.99
N ASP A 23 11.83 16.12 -6.20
CA ASP A 23 12.08 17.08 -5.12
C ASP A 23 10.91 17.15 -4.13
N GLU A 24 9.66 17.06 -4.64
CA GLU A 24 8.46 17.03 -3.79
C GLU A 24 8.41 15.73 -2.98
N PHE A 25 8.71 14.60 -3.60
CA PHE A 25 8.79 13.31 -2.89
C PHE A 25 9.89 13.34 -1.83
N LYS A 26 11.06 13.87 -2.17
CA LYS A 26 12.15 14.01 -1.20
C LYS A 26 11.75 14.87 -0.01
N GLN A 27 11.11 16.01 -0.24
CA GLN A 27 10.61 16.88 0.84
C GLN A 27 9.59 16.17 1.73
N PHE A 28 8.70 15.38 1.15
CA PHE A 28 7.76 14.56 1.91
C PHE A 28 8.50 13.51 2.77
N LEU A 29 9.44 12.77 2.19
CA LEU A 29 10.19 11.75 2.91
C LEU A 29 11.07 12.35 4.02
N ASP A 30 11.70 13.50 3.79
CA ASP A 30 12.46 14.26 4.80
C ASP A 30 11.54 14.71 5.95
N TRP A 31 10.34 15.24 5.62
CA TRP A 31 9.33 15.60 6.61
C TRP A 31 8.87 14.39 7.42
N GLN A 32 8.66 13.25 6.76
CA GLN A 32 8.25 12.02 7.44
C GLN A 32 9.33 11.51 8.39
N LEU A 33 10.61 11.54 8.00
CA LEU A 33 11.74 11.21 8.89
C LEU A 33 11.81 12.14 10.11
N GLN A 34 11.60 13.43 9.91
CA GLN A 34 11.50 14.38 11.01
C GLN A 34 10.33 14.03 11.94
N THR A 35 9.16 13.73 11.38
CA THR A 35 7.97 13.33 12.14
C THR A 35 8.22 12.06 12.95
N LEU A 36 8.88 11.03 12.37
CA LEU A 36 9.24 9.80 13.08
C LEU A 36 10.06 10.11 14.35
N ARG A 37 11.02 11.02 14.25
CA ARG A 37 11.87 11.42 15.38
C ARG A 37 11.13 12.26 16.42
N GLU A 38 10.41 13.30 15.99
CA GLU A 38 9.70 14.23 16.87
C GLU A 38 8.56 13.56 17.64
N GLN A 39 7.81 12.68 16.97
CA GLN A 39 6.69 11.96 17.57
C GLN A 39 7.11 10.66 18.27
N LYS A 40 8.40 10.31 18.23
CA LYS A 40 8.95 9.07 18.79
C LYS A 40 8.16 7.84 18.32
N VAL A 41 8.00 7.74 17.00
CA VAL A 41 7.23 6.67 16.36
C VAL A 41 7.96 5.34 16.52
N ASP A 42 7.26 4.35 17.04
CA ASP A 42 7.78 2.99 17.23
C ASP A 42 7.56 2.12 15.98
N VAL A 43 6.43 2.33 15.28
CA VAL A 43 6.03 1.54 14.11
C VAL A 43 5.61 2.47 12.97
N LEU A 44 6.24 2.33 11.82
CA LEU A 44 5.81 2.95 10.57
C LEU A 44 5.04 1.91 9.74
N LEU A 45 3.81 2.25 9.34
CA LEU A 45 2.95 1.40 8.53
C LEU A 45 2.63 2.11 7.22
N ILE A 46 2.99 1.46 6.09
CA ILE A 46 2.79 1.96 4.73
C ILE A 46 1.79 1.04 4.02
N ALA A 47 0.58 1.56 3.79
CA ALA A 47 -0.55 0.78 3.29
C ALA A 47 -0.66 0.81 1.75
N GLY A 48 0.41 0.47 1.05
CA GLY A 48 0.44 0.23 -0.39
C GLY A 48 0.73 1.46 -1.25
N ASP A 49 0.90 1.20 -2.55
CA ASP A 49 1.24 2.14 -3.61
C ASP A 49 2.49 2.98 -3.28
N ILE A 50 3.57 2.26 -2.98
CA ILE A 50 4.89 2.86 -2.73
C ILE A 50 5.43 3.50 -4.01
N PHE A 51 5.30 2.81 -5.12
CA PHE A 51 5.73 3.28 -6.44
C PHE A 51 4.56 3.55 -7.37
N ASP A 52 4.73 4.49 -8.30
CA ASP A 52 3.70 4.83 -9.29
C ASP A 52 3.51 3.74 -10.36
N THR A 53 4.52 2.92 -10.58
CA THR A 53 4.50 1.85 -11.59
C THR A 53 5.22 0.59 -11.10
N THR A 54 4.88 -0.55 -11.69
CA THR A 54 5.51 -1.85 -11.39
C THR A 54 7.00 -1.92 -11.74
N ALA A 55 7.50 -1.00 -12.57
CA ALA A 55 8.91 -0.85 -12.93
C ALA A 55 9.41 0.56 -12.56
N PRO A 56 9.69 0.81 -11.27
CA PRO A 56 10.10 2.14 -10.80
C PRO A 56 11.46 2.53 -11.37
N SER A 57 11.61 3.84 -11.67
CA SER A 57 12.91 4.38 -12.09
C SER A 57 13.97 4.25 -10.99
N ASN A 58 15.25 4.21 -11.38
CA ASN A 58 16.35 4.18 -10.40
C ASN A 58 16.28 5.33 -9.40
N GLN A 59 15.82 6.50 -9.83
CA GLN A 59 15.68 7.66 -8.93
C GLN A 59 14.56 7.45 -7.90
N ALA A 60 13.43 6.84 -8.28
CA ALA A 60 12.37 6.48 -7.35
C ALA A 60 12.84 5.39 -6.35
N GLN A 61 13.58 4.40 -6.85
CA GLN A 61 14.18 3.36 -6.02
C GLN A 61 15.17 3.94 -5.00
N ASN A 62 16.04 4.86 -5.43
CA ASN A 62 16.99 5.52 -4.55
C ASN A 62 16.27 6.29 -3.42
N LEU A 63 15.23 7.07 -3.73
CA LEU A 63 14.42 7.74 -2.71
C LEU A 63 13.86 6.77 -1.66
N TYR A 64 13.35 5.63 -2.12
CA TYR A 64 12.77 4.62 -1.24
C TYR A 64 13.83 3.98 -0.33
N TYR A 65 14.94 3.50 -0.91
CA TYR A 65 15.97 2.82 -0.11
C TYR A 65 16.75 3.78 0.79
N ASP A 66 17.01 5.02 0.33
CA ASP A 66 17.62 6.06 1.16
C ASP A 66 16.74 6.39 2.36
N PHE A 67 15.42 6.50 2.15
CA PHE A 67 14.46 6.70 3.23
C PHE A 67 14.49 5.53 4.23
N LEU A 68 14.37 4.28 3.77
CA LEU A 68 14.40 3.10 4.66
C LEU A 68 15.70 3.02 5.45
N SER A 69 16.83 3.30 4.80
CA SER A 69 18.14 3.36 5.46
C SER A 69 18.15 4.40 6.59
N GLN A 70 17.58 5.58 6.34
CA GLN A 70 17.50 6.63 7.36
C GLN A 70 16.52 6.31 8.49
N VAL A 71 15.42 5.58 8.21
CA VAL A 71 14.49 5.10 9.24
C VAL A 71 15.22 4.22 10.24
N CYS A 72 16.13 3.34 9.79
CA CYS A 72 16.93 2.48 10.68
C CYS A 72 17.81 3.27 11.67
N HIS A 73 18.04 4.56 11.43
CA HIS A 73 18.78 5.46 12.34
C HIS A 73 17.86 6.33 13.20
N THR A 74 16.57 5.99 13.29
CA THR A 74 15.59 6.64 14.17
C THR A 74 15.21 5.71 15.33
N ASP A 75 14.31 6.15 16.21
CA ASP A 75 13.73 5.28 17.24
C ASP A 75 12.64 4.34 16.71
N CYS A 76 12.30 4.42 15.43
CA CYS A 76 11.31 3.55 14.77
C CYS A 76 11.85 2.11 14.71
N ARG A 77 11.21 1.23 15.47
CA ARG A 77 11.69 -0.15 15.66
C ARG A 77 11.20 -1.12 14.59
N HIS A 78 10.06 -0.81 13.98
CA HIS A 78 9.44 -1.68 12.99
C HIS A 78 8.88 -0.86 11.83
N VAL A 79 9.07 -1.36 10.62
CA VAL A 79 8.41 -0.84 9.42
C VAL A 79 7.58 -1.97 8.81
N ILE A 80 6.30 -1.71 8.57
CA ILE A 80 5.40 -2.63 7.88
C ILE A 80 5.05 -2.02 6.54
N ILE A 81 5.29 -2.75 5.46
CA ILE A 81 5.02 -2.35 4.09
C ILE A 81 4.15 -3.42 3.45
N VAL A 82 2.97 -3.05 3.00
CA VAL A 82 2.16 -3.90 2.13
C VAL A 82 2.15 -3.31 0.72
N ALA A 83 2.09 -4.15 -0.31
CA ALA A 83 1.99 -3.65 -1.67
C ALA A 83 0.58 -3.15 -2.00
N GLY A 84 0.51 -2.12 -2.83
CA GLY A 84 -0.70 -1.67 -3.49
C GLY A 84 -0.85 -2.24 -4.90
N ASN A 85 -1.83 -1.72 -5.66
CA ASN A 85 -2.10 -2.21 -7.02
C ASN A 85 -1.13 -1.65 -8.07
N HIS A 86 -0.42 -0.56 -7.78
CA HIS A 86 0.65 -0.01 -8.63
C HIS A 86 1.99 -0.71 -8.43
N ASP A 87 2.17 -1.36 -7.27
CA ASP A 87 3.44 -1.97 -6.92
C ASP A 87 3.67 -3.31 -7.63
N SER A 88 4.94 -3.62 -7.88
CA SER A 88 5.38 -4.97 -8.21
C SER A 88 5.68 -5.73 -6.93
N ALA A 89 4.88 -6.76 -6.63
CA ALA A 89 5.10 -7.62 -5.46
C ALA A 89 6.52 -8.22 -5.48
N SER A 90 6.94 -8.77 -6.62
CA SER A 90 8.27 -9.38 -6.75
C SER A 90 9.41 -8.37 -6.58
N PHE A 91 9.23 -7.12 -7.02
CA PHE A 91 10.22 -6.07 -6.82
C PHE A 91 10.34 -5.69 -5.34
N LEU A 92 9.20 -5.46 -4.66
CA LEU A 92 9.20 -5.11 -3.24
C LEU A 92 9.73 -6.25 -2.37
N GLU A 93 9.42 -7.50 -2.69
CA GLU A 93 9.83 -8.67 -1.92
C GLU A 93 11.27 -9.13 -2.21
N ALA A 94 11.88 -8.71 -3.34
CA ALA A 94 13.25 -9.10 -3.66
C ALA A 94 14.25 -8.88 -2.50
N PRO A 95 14.26 -7.74 -1.80
CA PRO A 95 15.15 -7.50 -0.66
C PRO A 95 14.55 -7.95 0.70
N LYS A 96 13.39 -8.64 0.74
CA LYS A 96 12.63 -8.96 1.96
C LYS A 96 13.49 -9.59 3.07
N GLN A 97 14.33 -10.55 2.72
CA GLN A 97 15.17 -11.25 3.70
C GLN A 97 16.23 -10.31 4.31
N LEU A 98 16.82 -9.44 3.50
CA LEU A 98 17.78 -8.45 3.97
C LEU A 98 17.09 -7.40 4.86
N LEU A 99 15.95 -6.88 4.42
CA LEU A 99 15.21 -5.84 5.14
C LEU A 99 14.62 -6.35 6.45
N LYS A 100 14.27 -7.63 6.53
CA LYS A 100 13.83 -8.26 7.78
C LYS A 100 14.86 -8.19 8.90
N ALA A 101 16.15 -8.20 8.59
CA ALA A 101 17.23 -8.02 9.59
C ALA A 101 17.18 -6.62 10.25
N PHE A 102 16.53 -5.66 9.63
CA PHE A 102 16.31 -4.32 10.14
C PHE A 102 14.88 -4.11 10.68
N ASN A 103 14.13 -5.20 10.94
CA ASN A 103 12.72 -5.18 11.34
C ASN A 103 11.80 -4.47 10.32
N ILE A 104 12.16 -4.50 9.05
CA ILE A 104 11.32 -4.04 7.95
C ILE A 104 10.63 -5.26 7.35
N HIS A 105 9.30 -5.31 7.49
CA HIS A 105 8.46 -6.42 7.04
C HIS A 105 7.73 -6.02 5.77
N ILE A 106 7.88 -6.82 4.72
CA ILE A 106 7.23 -6.56 3.42
C ILE A 106 6.31 -7.72 3.07
N ILE A 107 5.07 -7.40 2.74
CA ILE A 107 4.07 -8.32 2.18
C ILE A 107 3.62 -7.77 0.83
N GLY A 108 4.16 -8.35 -0.25
CA GLY A 108 3.93 -7.88 -1.62
C GLY A 108 2.72 -8.50 -2.31
N SER A 109 2.28 -9.66 -1.85
CA SER A 109 1.11 -10.39 -2.36
C SER A 109 0.49 -11.23 -1.27
N MET A 110 -0.75 -11.68 -1.48
CA MET A 110 -1.35 -12.73 -0.64
C MET A 110 -0.38 -13.89 -0.49
N THR A 111 -0.16 -14.35 0.73
CA THR A 111 0.81 -15.40 1.02
C THR A 111 0.16 -16.79 0.92
N ASP A 112 0.92 -17.80 0.52
CA ASP A 112 0.45 -19.19 0.49
C ASP A 112 0.15 -19.70 1.91
N THR A 113 0.81 -19.13 2.92
CA THR A 113 0.62 -19.44 4.33
C THR A 113 0.00 -18.23 5.04
N PRO A 114 -1.32 -18.22 5.29
CA PRO A 114 -2.04 -17.05 5.85
C PRO A 114 -1.46 -16.53 7.18
N THR A 115 -0.79 -17.40 7.97
CA THR A 115 -0.11 -16.97 9.21
C THR A 115 1.05 -16.02 8.98
N ASP A 116 1.61 -15.96 7.76
CA ASP A 116 2.72 -15.06 7.43
C ASP A 116 2.26 -13.60 7.27
N GLU A 117 0.96 -13.40 7.04
CA GLU A 117 0.34 -12.08 7.04
C GLU A 117 0.00 -11.56 8.46
N VAL A 118 0.16 -12.40 9.49
CA VAL A 118 -0.08 -12.01 10.89
C VAL A 118 1.25 -11.85 11.62
N ILE A 119 1.71 -10.61 11.70
CA ILE A 119 3.02 -10.26 12.26
C ILE A 119 2.84 -9.82 13.71
N THR A 120 3.61 -10.43 14.63
CA THR A 120 3.67 -9.97 16.02
C THR A 120 4.91 -9.12 16.21
N LEU A 121 4.73 -7.86 16.56
CA LEU A 121 5.82 -6.92 16.84
C LEU A 121 6.13 -6.89 18.33
N SER A 122 7.41 -6.72 18.67
CA SER A 122 7.89 -6.72 20.04
C SER A 122 8.50 -5.37 20.41
N ASP A 123 8.39 -5.03 21.69
CA ASP A 123 9.07 -3.87 22.27
C ASP A 123 10.59 -4.07 22.39
N LYS A 124 11.31 -3.07 22.91
CA LYS A 124 12.76 -3.10 23.12
C LYS A 124 13.21 -4.21 24.08
N ALA A 125 12.31 -4.75 24.90
CA ALA A 125 12.57 -5.86 25.82
C ALA A 125 12.17 -7.22 25.24
N GLY A 126 11.80 -7.29 23.96
CA GLY A 126 11.36 -8.51 23.27
C GLY A 126 9.94 -8.96 23.67
N GLN A 127 9.17 -8.12 24.36
CA GLN A 127 7.80 -8.44 24.73
C GLN A 127 6.82 -8.07 23.59
N PRO A 128 5.86 -8.95 23.25
CA PRO A 128 4.90 -8.65 22.17
C PRO A 128 4.06 -7.43 22.52
N GLU A 129 3.94 -6.48 21.62
CA GLU A 129 3.22 -5.23 21.87
C GLU A 129 2.18 -4.84 20.81
N LEU A 130 2.25 -5.43 19.61
CA LEU A 130 1.30 -5.19 18.52
C LEU A 130 1.16 -6.44 17.66
N ILE A 131 -0.06 -6.74 17.22
CA ILE A 131 -0.33 -7.73 16.17
C ILE A 131 -0.76 -6.94 14.93
N VAL A 132 -0.10 -7.19 13.81
CA VAL A 132 -0.43 -6.57 12.52
C VAL A 132 -0.94 -7.64 11.57
N MET A 133 -2.16 -7.46 11.07
CA MET A 133 -2.71 -8.16 9.91
C MET A 133 -2.22 -7.41 8.66
N ALA A 134 -1.10 -7.85 8.10
CA ALA A 134 -0.42 -7.17 6.99
C ALA A 134 -0.97 -7.66 5.63
N VAL A 135 -2.24 -7.31 5.35
CA VAL A 135 -2.93 -7.70 4.12
C VAL A 135 -2.59 -6.72 3.00
N PRO A 136 -1.97 -7.19 1.89
CA PRO A 136 -1.63 -6.37 0.73
C PRO A 136 -2.84 -6.17 -0.20
N TYR A 137 -2.63 -5.52 -1.34
CA TYR A 137 -3.59 -5.53 -2.44
C TYR A 137 -3.86 -6.97 -2.90
N LEU A 138 -5.12 -7.39 -2.79
CA LEU A 138 -5.56 -8.72 -3.18
C LEU A 138 -5.96 -8.71 -4.66
N ARG A 139 -5.19 -9.40 -5.49
CA ARG A 139 -5.47 -9.51 -6.92
C ARG A 139 -6.60 -10.50 -7.17
N ASP A 140 -7.35 -10.29 -8.26
CA ASP A 140 -8.43 -11.20 -8.69
C ASP A 140 -7.99 -12.67 -8.68
N ARG A 141 -6.81 -12.95 -9.24
CA ARG A 141 -6.25 -14.32 -9.31
C ARG A 141 -5.91 -14.94 -7.95
N ASP A 142 -5.68 -14.11 -6.93
CA ASP A 142 -5.24 -14.57 -5.61
C ASP A 142 -6.45 -15.04 -4.78
N VAL A 143 -7.62 -14.44 -4.99
CA VAL A 143 -8.81 -14.66 -4.16
C VAL A 143 -10.00 -15.27 -4.89
N ARG A 144 -9.93 -15.44 -6.22
CA ARG A 144 -11.04 -15.94 -7.03
C ARG A 144 -10.71 -17.22 -7.77
N THR A 145 -11.60 -18.21 -7.65
CA THR A 145 -11.56 -19.39 -8.52
C THR A 145 -12.30 -19.09 -9.84
N VAL A 146 -11.60 -19.23 -10.96
CA VAL A 146 -12.14 -18.99 -12.30
C VAL A 146 -13.02 -20.15 -12.74
N GLY A 147 -14.28 -19.87 -13.16
CA GLY A 147 -15.20 -20.81 -13.79
C GLY A 147 -15.31 -20.56 -15.29
N HIS A 148 -15.59 -21.61 -16.08
CA HIS A 148 -15.84 -21.47 -17.50
C HIS A 148 -17.20 -20.77 -17.75
N GLY A 149 -17.21 -19.76 -18.64
CA GLY A 149 -18.44 -19.07 -19.02
C GLY A 149 -19.03 -18.10 -18.00
N GLU A 150 -18.24 -17.63 -17.03
CA GLU A 150 -18.67 -16.67 -16.01
C GLU A 150 -19.09 -15.33 -16.64
N ARG A 151 -20.22 -14.80 -16.16
CA ARG A 151 -20.66 -13.42 -16.44
C ARG A 151 -19.86 -12.43 -15.62
N LEU A 152 -19.86 -11.17 -16.03
CA LEU A 152 -19.14 -10.11 -15.32
C LEU A 152 -19.58 -10.00 -13.85
N ASP A 153 -20.91 -9.97 -13.61
CA ASP A 153 -21.50 -9.90 -12.26
C ASP A 153 -21.08 -11.07 -11.35
N ASP A 154 -20.89 -12.29 -11.93
CA ASP A 154 -20.43 -13.45 -11.19
C ASP A 154 -18.96 -13.30 -10.77
N LYS A 155 -18.13 -12.75 -11.66
CA LYS A 155 -16.72 -12.46 -11.38
C LYS A 155 -16.60 -11.49 -10.22
N GLU A 156 -17.36 -10.41 -10.27
CA GLU A 156 -17.39 -9.36 -9.26
C GLU A 156 -17.80 -9.90 -7.90
N ARG A 157 -18.92 -10.62 -7.87
CA ARG A 157 -19.41 -11.25 -6.64
C ARG A 157 -18.38 -12.21 -6.04
N LYS A 158 -17.73 -13.05 -6.85
CA LYS A 158 -16.71 -13.99 -6.40
C LYS A 158 -15.47 -13.28 -5.88
N LEU A 159 -15.03 -12.19 -6.52
CA LEU A 159 -13.93 -11.38 -6.06
C LEU A 159 -14.23 -10.78 -4.68
N ALA A 160 -15.39 -10.16 -4.52
CA ALA A 160 -15.80 -9.59 -3.22
C ALA A 160 -15.91 -10.67 -2.13
N GLN A 161 -16.45 -11.85 -2.46
CA GLN A 161 -16.52 -12.98 -1.54
C GLN A 161 -15.11 -13.48 -1.16
N GLY A 162 -14.20 -13.59 -2.12
CA GLY A 162 -12.83 -14.00 -1.85
C GLY A 162 -12.08 -13.02 -0.95
N ILE A 163 -12.23 -11.71 -1.18
CA ILE A 163 -11.66 -10.68 -0.30
C ILE A 163 -12.23 -10.79 1.12
N LYS A 164 -13.56 -10.90 1.27
CA LYS A 164 -14.20 -11.07 2.59
C LYS A 164 -13.71 -12.33 3.31
N ALA A 165 -13.60 -13.44 2.59
CA ALA A 165 -13.13 -14.70 3.15
C ALA A 165 -11.67 -14.60 3.62
N HIS A 166 -10.81 -13.96 2.83
CA HIS A 166 -9.40 -13.75 3.21
C HIS A 166 -9.27 -12.90 4.47
N TYR A 167 -9.95 -11.73 4.54
CA TYR A 167 -9.93 -10.90 5.75
C TYR A 167 -10.46 -11.62 6.97
N ALA A 168 -11.53 -12.43 6.84
CA ALA A 168 -12.06 -13.24 7.93
C ALA A 168 -11.02 -14.26 8.41
N GLN A 169 -10.37 -14.98 7.49
CA GLN A 169 -9.33 -15.96 7.83
C GLN A 169 -8.14 -15.34 8.56
N ILE A 170 -7.63 -14.19 8.07
CA ILE A 170 -6.50 -13.50 8.70
C ILE A 170 -6.91 -12.95 10.07
N ALA A 171 -8.16 -12.47 10.23
CA ALA A 171 -8.69 -12.01 11.51
C ALA A 171 -8.78 -13.14 12.54
N ASP A 172 -9.26 -14.32 12.16
CA ASP A 172 -9.33 -15.49 13.04
C ASP A 172 -7.92 -15.88 13.57
N ILE A 173 -6.91 -15.85 12.69
CA ILE A 173 -5.52 -16.13 13.07
C ILE A 173 -5.00 -15.07 14.04
N ALA A 174 -5.26 -13.78 13.78
CA ALA A 174 -4.80 -12.68 14.62
C ALA A 174 -5.46 -12.73 16.01
N ILE A 175 -6.76 -13.01 16.07
CA ILE A 175 -7.53 -13.14 17.32
C ILE A 175 -7.04 -14.35 18.13
N ALA A 176 -6.82 -15.48 17.48
CA ALA A 176 -6.24 -16.66 18.14
C ALA A 176 -4.84 -16.34 18.70
N ARG A 177 -4.02 -15.63 17.95
CA ARG A 177 -2.70 -15.15 18.38
C ARG A 177 -2.81 -14.21 19.58
N GLN A 178 -3.75 -13.26 19.55
CA GLN A 178 -4.01 -12.34 20.67
C GLN A 178 -4.40 -13.12 21.94
N ALA A 179 -5.29 -14.13 21.82
CA ALA A 179 -5.70 -14.96 22.95
C ALA A 179 -4.53 -15.73 23.58
N GLN A 180 -3.66 -16.32 22.75
CA GLN A 180 -2.44 -17.00 23.21
C GLN A 180 -1.50 -16.05 23.95
N LEU A 181 -1.25 -14.86 23.39
CA LEU A 181 -0.39 -13.85 23.99
C LEU A 181 -0.99 -13.32 25.29
N LYS A 182 -2.32 -13.07 25.35
CA LYS A 182 -3.02 -12.68 26.57
C LYS A 182 -2.88 -13.72 27.67
N ALA A 183 -3.03 -14.99 27.34
CA ALA A 183 -2.85 -16.08 28.31
C ALA A 183 -1.42 -16.12 28.88
N LYS A 184 -0.41 -15.91 28.02
CA LYS A 184 1.02 -15.98 28.39
C LYS A 184 1.50 -14.71 29.13
N TYR A 185 1.18 -13.53 28.61
CA TYR A 185 1.72 -12.26 29.10
C TYR A 185 0.77 -11.45 29.99
N LYS A 186 -0.46 -11.94 30.20
CA LYS A 186 -1.50 -11.33 31.07
C LYS A 186 -1.84 -9.90 30.67
N ARG A 187 -1.69 -9.56 29.39
CA ARG A 187 -2.07 -8.26 28.81
C ARG A 187 -2.75 -8.46 27.45
N ILE A 188 -3.63 -7.54 27.06
CA ILE A 188 -4.24 -7.51 25.74
C ILE A 188 -3.26 -6.80 24.81
N ILE A 189 -2.96 -7.43 23.66
CA ILE A 189 -2.12 -6.87 22.62
C ILE A 189 -3.07 -6.31 21.54
N PRO A 190 -2.96 -5.04 21.13
CA PRO A 190 -3.83 -4.50 20.09
C PRO A 190 -3.60 -5.18 18.73
N ILE A 191 -4.67 -5.19 17.93
CA ILE A 191 -4.65 -5.71 16.55
C ILE A 191 -4.86 -4.55 15.59
N VAL A 192 -3.93 -4.34 14.66
CA VAL A 192 -4.03 -3.39 13.57
C VAL A 192 -4.08 -4.17 12.26
N ALA A 193 -5.01 -3.82 11.37
CA ALA A 193 -5.09 -4.40 10.04
C ALA A 193 -4.63 -3.40 8.98
N THR A 194 -4.12 -3.90 7.85
CA THR A 194 -3.90 -3.12 6.65
C THR A 194 -4.86 -3.54 5.55
N GLY A 195 -5.01 -2.70 4.54
CA GLY A 195 -5.69 -3.02 3.31
C GLY A 195 -5.35 -1.99 2.23
N HIS A 196 -5.32 -2.48 0.98
CA HIS A 196 -5.20 -1.60 -0.17
C HIS A 196 -6.31 -1.95 -1.15
N LEU A 197 -7.49 -1.35 -0.96
CA LEU A 197 -8.72 -1.68 -1.67
C LEU A 197 -9.71 -0.51 -1.65
N PHE A 198 -10.66 -0.53 -2.59
CA PHE A 198 -11.80 0.38 -2.57
C PHE A 198 -12.89 -0.13 -1.62
N THR A 199 -13.45 0.75 -0.79
CA THR A 199 -14.60 0.43 0.07
C THR A 199 -15.83 1.24 -0.32
N VAL A 200 -17.02 0.67 -0.08
CA VAL A 200 -18.31 1.33 -0.32
C VAL A 200 -18.37 2.68 0.39
N GLY A 201 -18.79 3.70 -0.34
CA GLY A 201 -18.87 5.08 0.16
C GLY A 201 -17.55 5.83 0.15
N GLY A 202 -16.46 5.20 -0.34
CA GLY A 202 -15.20 5.88 -0.60
C GLY A 202 -15.35 6.97 -1.66
N GLN A 203 -14.72 8.12 -1.43
CA GLN A 203 -14.73 9.25 -2.35
C GLN A 203 -13.44 9.28 -3.16
N THR A 204 -13.57 9.48 -4.47
CA THR A 204 -12.48 9.73 -5.42
C THR A 204 -12.64 11.10 -6.03
N MET A 205 -11.60 11.62 -6.65
CA MET A 205 -11.67 12.87 -7.44
C MET A 205 -11.26 12.60 -8.87
N GLU A 206 -11.90 13.29 -9.79
CA GLU A 206 -11.54 13.22 -11.20
C GLU A 206 -10.07 13.63 -11.39
N GLY A 207 -9.29 12.78 -12.08
CA GLY A 207 -7.89 13.02 -12.36
C GLY A 207 -6.93 12.75 -11.19
N ASP A 208 -7.38 12.14 -10.08
CA ASP A 208 -6.51 11.75 -8.95
C ASP A 208 -5.60 10.56 -9.29
N GLY A 209 -5.87 9.86 -10.41
CA GLY A 209 -5.09 8.73 -10.89
C GLY A 209 -5.33 7.44 -10.13
N VAL A 210 -6.37 7.38 -9.28
CA VAL A 210 -6.91 6.11 -8.81
C VAL A 210 -7.31 5.31 -10.03
N ARG A 211 -6.71 4.16 -10.23
CA ARG A 211 -7.08 3.29 -11.35
C ARG A 211 -8.50 2.79 -11.12
N ASP A 212 -9.39 3.06 -12.07
CA ASP A 212 -10.77 2.55 -12.11
C ASP A 212 -10.85 1.03 -12.25
N LEU A 213 -9.86 0.30 -11.72
CA LEU A 213 -9.75 -1.14 -11.91
C LEU A 213 -10.99 -1.91 -11.46
N TYR A 214 -11.87 -1.29 -10.66
CA TYR A 214 -12.99 -2.00 -10.07
C TYR A 214 -14.19 -1.10 -9.68
N VAL A 215 -14.39 0.06 -10.31
CA VAL A 215 -15.50 0.96 -9.97
C VAL A 215 -16.89 0.31 -10.09
N GLY A 216 -17.03 -0.75 -10.88
CA GLY A 216 -18.28 -1.51 -11.01
C GLY A 216 -18.46 -2.62 -9.97
N SER A 217 -17.36 -3.26 -9.53
CA SER A 217 -17.41 -4.57 -8.87
C SER A 217 -17.20 -4.57 -7.36
N LEU A 218 -16.47 -3.63 -6.84
CA LEU A 218 -16.20 -3.54 -5.40
C LEU A 218 -17.21 -2.68 -4.63
N GLY A 219 -18.24 -2.18 -5.31
CA GLY A 219 -19.38 -1.51 -4.68
C GLY A 219 -20.13 -2.31 -3.60
N SER A 220 -19.63 -3.52 -3.27
CA SER A 220 -20.19 -4.39 -2.22
C SER A 220 -19.25 -4.63 -1.03
N ILE A 221 -18.04 -4.04 -1.02
CA ILE A 221 -17.11 -4.19 0.10
C ILE A 221 -17.19 -2.95 0.99
N GLY A 222 -17.79 -3.11 2.16
CA GLY A 222 -17.89 -2.04 3.16
C GLY A 222 -17.05 -2.33 4.41
N ALA A 223 -17.21 -1.49 5.42
CA ALA A 223 -16.50 -1.61 6.69
C ALA A 223 -16.75 -2.96 7.42
N GLU A 224 -17.82 -3.65 7.07
CA GLU A 224 -18.25 -4.92 7.68
C GLU A 224 -17.30 -6.10 7.41
N ILE A 225 -16.37 -5.98 6.46
CA ILE A 225 -15.36 -7.04 6.25
C ILE A 225 -14.33 -7.08 7.36
N PHE A 226 -14.16 -5.99 8.09
CA PHE A 226 -13.18 -5.90 9.16
C PHE A 226 -13.79 -6.38 10.48
N HIS A 227 -13.13 -7.36 11.10
CA HIS A 227 -13.64 -7.95 12.34
C HIS A 227 -13.69 -6.92 13.49
N PRO A 228 -14.75 -6.87 14.33
CA PRO A 228 -14.91 -5.86 15.37
C PRO A 228 -13.82 -5.81 16.45
N GLN A 229 -13.01 -6.87 16.58
CA GLN A 229 -11.87 -6.91 17.51
C GLN A 229 -10.60 -6.25 16.94
N ILE A 230 -10.64 -5.73 15.73
CA ILE A 230 -9.53 -4.98 15.16
C ILE A 230 -9.59 -3.55 15.70
N ASP A 231 -8.53 -3.12 16.38
CA ASP A 231 -8.46 -1.81 17.02
C ASP A 231 -8.28 -0.66 16.03
N TYR A 232 -7.64 -0.92 14.88
CA TYR A 232 -7.46 0.06 13.82
C TYR A 232 -7.26 -0.61 12.46
N VAL A 233 -7.85 -0.03 11.41
CA VAL A 233 -7.65 -0.46 10.02
C VAL A 233 -7.01 0.67 9.23
N ALA A 234 -5.81 0.41 8.74
CA ALA A 234 -4.99 1.31 7.93
C ALA A 234 -5.20 1.00 6.45
N LEU A 235 -5.90 1.87 5.75
CA LEU A 235 -6.24 1.69 4.33
C LEU A 235 -5.42 2.62 3.43
N GLY A 236 -5.03 2.11 2.27
CA GLY A 236 -4.55 2.82 1.09
C GLY A 236 -5.45 2.57 -0.11
N HIS A 237 -5.10 3.14 -1.26
CA HIS A 237 -5.77 3.14 -2.55
C HIS A 237 -6.55 4.43 -2.85
N LEU A 238 -7.26 5.01 -1.89
CA LEU A 238 -7.96 6.27 -2.09
C LEU A 238 -7.09 7.44 -1.64
N HIS A 239 -6.86 8.41 -2.55
CA HIS A 239 -5.95 9.53 -2.32
C HIS A 239 -6.54 10.63 -1.43
N ILE A 240 -7.85 10.53 -1.14
CA ILE A 240 -8.55 11.43 -0.22
C ILE A 240 -8.55 10.81 1.19
N PRO A 241 -8.00 11.50 2.19
CA PRO A 241 -8.10 11.05 3.57
C PRO A 241 -9.56 11.00 4.03
N GLN A 242 -10.02 9.85 4.49
CA GLN A 242 -11.42 9.67 4.88
C GLN A 242 -11.66 8.52 5.84
N VAL A 243 -12.81 8.57 6.51
CA VAL A 243 -13.34 7.51 7.38
C VAL A 243 -14.24 6.60 6.58
N VAL A 244 -14.19 5.30 6.84
CA VAL A 244 -15.03 4.31 6.15
C VAL A 244 -16.23 3.94 7.02
N GLY A 245 -17.41 3.92 6.41
CA GLY A 245 -18.65 3.46 7.07
C GLY A 245 -18.97 4.17 8.38
N GLY A 246 -18.52 5.42 8.55
CA GLY A 246 -18.70 6.16 9.81
C GLY A 246 -17.90 5.60 11.00
N GLN A 247 -16.99 4.64 10.79
CA GLN A 247 -16.20 4.01 11.85
C GLN A 247 -14.85 4.71 11.99
N PRO A 248 -14.60 5.49 13.05
CA PRO A 248 -13.40 6.33 13.18
C PRO A 248 -12.08 5.58 13.15
N HIS A 249 -12.08 4.29 13.45
CA HIS A 249 -10.89 3.43 13.47
C HIS A 249 -10.59 2.78 12.12
N ILE A 250 -11.44 2.97 11.09
CA ILE A 250 -11.21 2.48 9.72
C ILE A 250 -10.96 3.68 8.82
N ARG A 251 -9.71 3.86 8.35
CA ARG A 251 -9.31 5.10 7.68
C ARG A 251 -8.40 4.89 6.49
N TYR A 252 -8.64 5.70 5.48
CA TYR A 252 -7.66 6.02 4.44
C TYR A 252 -6.78 7.16 4.90
N ALA A 253 -5.46 7.01 4.78
CA ALA A 253 -4.52 8.10 5.02
C ALA A 253 -4.50 9.09 3.85
N GLY A 254 -4.78 8.61 2.65
CA GLY A 254 -4.67 9.35 1.40
C GLY A 254 -3.22 9.50 0.94
N SER A 255 -3.04 10.05 -0.26
CA SER A 255 -1.72 10.32 -0.79
C SER A 255 -1.05 11.48 -0.05
N PRO A 256 0.27 11.41 0.23
CA PRO A 256 0.97 12.44 0.99
C PRO A 256 1.22 13.73 0.20
N ILE A 257 1.24 13.65 -1.12
CA ILE A 257 1.29 14.80 -2.02
C ILE A 257 0.14 14.71 -3.02
N ALA A 258 -0.30 15.86 -3.56
CA ALA A 258 -1.39 15.88 -4.53
C ALA A 258 -1.00 15.10 -5.79
N MET A 259 -1.79 14.11 -6.21
CA MET A 259 -1.53 13.30 -7.40
C MET A 259 -2.04 13.96 -8.68
N GLY A 260 -2.95 14.91 -8.56
CA GLY A 260 -3.51 15.71 -9.64
C GLY A 260 -3.88 17.12 -9.17
N PHE A 261 -4.26 17.99 -10.12
CA PHE A 261 -4.70 19.36 -9.79
C PHE A 261 -6.00 19.39 -8.98
N GLY A 262 -6.88 18.40 -9.14
CA GLY A 262 -8.08 18.25 -8.33
C GLY A 262 -7.80 18.21 -6.83
N GLU A 263 -6.67 17.60 -6.46
CA GLU A 263 -6.25 17.47 -5.06
C GLU A 263 -5.46 18.68 -4.50
N SER A 264 -5.24 19.72 -5.31
CA SER A 264 -4.37 20.86 -4.94
C SER A 264 -4.84 21.61 -3.67
N ARG A 265 -6.14 21.59 -3.40
CA ARG A 265 -6.77 22.23 -2.24
C ARG A 265 -6.92 21.29 -1.04
N GLN A 266 -6.62 20.00 -1.19
CA GLN A 266 -6.72 19.04 -0.10
C GLN A 266 -5.57 19.22 0.88
N GLN A 267 -5.92 19.14 2.17
CA GLN A 267 -4.92 19.05 3.22
C GLN A 267 -4.42 17.61 3.28
N LYS A 268 -3.17 17.40 2.90
CA LYS A 268 -2.52 16.09 2.96
C LYS A 268 -2.08 15.79 4.39
N GLN A 269 -2.18 14.50 4.79
CA GLN A 269 -2.04 14.10 6.18
C GLN A 269 -1.50 12.67 6.31
N VAL A 270 -1.05 12.33 7.50
CA VAL A 270 -0.80 10.98 7.98
C VAL A 270 -1.54 10.77 9.30
N HIS A 271 -1.72 9.53 9.74
CA HIS A 271 -2.39 9.24 11.00
C HIS A 271 -1.38 8.76 12.04
N LEU A 272 -1.44 9.35 13.23
CA LEU A 272 -0.64 8.96 14.38
C LEU A 272 -1.54 8.33 15.45
N LEU A 273 -1.25 7.07 15.79
CA LEU A 273 -1.97 6.31 16.79
C LEU A 273 -1.08 6.09 18.01
N ARG A 274 -1.68 6.14 19.20
CA ARG A 274 -1.00 5.83 20.45
C ARG A 274 -1.78 4.79 21.24
N PHE A 275 -1.12 3.68 21.56
CA PHE A 275 -1.67 2.61 22.36
C PHE A 275 -0.98 2.59 23.73
N ASP A 276 -1.76 2.61 24.82
CA ASP A 276 -1.18 2.46 26.16
C ASP A 276 -0.91 1.00 26.50
N ALA A 277 0.07 0.80 27.38
CA ALA A 277 0.38 -0.53 27.92
C ALA A 277 -0.65 -1.03 28.93
N LYS A 278 -1.66 -0.22 29.26
CA LYS A 278 -2.76 -0.60 30.18
C LYS A 278 -3.86 -1.35 29.41
N PRO A 279 -4.62 -2.24 30.09
CA PRO A 279 -5.54 -3.15 29.42
C PRO A 279 -6.72 -2.48 28.71
N ASP A 280 -6.92 -1.18 28.85
CA ASP A 280 -8.04 -0.43 28.27
C ASP A 280 -7.57 0.42 27.08
N LEU A 281 -7.11 -0.26 26.05
CA LEU A 281 -7.04 0.13 24.64
C LEU A 281 -6.64 1.58 24.29
N LEU A 282 -6.94 2.08 23.12
CA LEU A 282 -6.56 3.41 22.61
C LEU A 282 -6.63 4.49 23.69
N SER A 283 -5.50 4.83 24.31
CA SER A 283 -5.42 5.74 25.44
C SER A 283 -5.56 7.21 25.07
N GLN A 284 -5.39 7.50 23.77
CA GLN A 284 -5.53 8.85 23.23
C GLN A 284 -6.32 8.81 21.92
N PRO A 285 -7.11 9.86 21.63
CA PRO A 285 -7.77 9.96 20.34
C PRO A 285 -6.74 9.94 19.21
N LEU A 286 -7.16 9.36 18.09
CA LEU A 286 -6.38 9.34 16.86
C LEU A 286 -5.97 10.77 16.48
N GLN A 287 -4.66 11.00 16.34
CA GLN A 287 -4.14 12.27 15.88
C GLN A 287 -3.88 12.22 14.38
N THR A 288 -4.33 13.25 13.69
CA THR A 288 -4.02 13.47 12.29
C THR A 288 -2.93 14.52 12.20
N LEU A 289 -1.80 14.17 11.61
CA LEU A 289 -0.69 15.10 11.36
C LEU A 289 -0.78 15.60 9.93
N THR A 290 -0.86 16.91 9.80
CA THR A 290 -0.89 17.59 8.51
C THR A 290 0.50 17.67 7.91
N ILE A 291 0.63 17.27 6.65
CA ILE A 291 1.88 17.41 5.90
C ILE A 291 2.05 18.88 5.50
N GLN A 292 3.05 19.53 6.07
CA GLN A 292 3.36 20.92 5.75
C GLN A 292 4.07 20.98 4.38
N LYS A 293 3.45 21.65 3.42
CA LYS A 293 4.10 22.00 2.16
C LYS A 293 5.07 23.14 2.45
N LYS A 294 6.39 22.90 2.43
CA LYS A 294 7.34 24.01 2.26
C LYS A 294 7.07 24.64 0.90
N PRO A 295 6.79 25.94 0.81
CA PRO A 295 6.67 26.58 -0.49
C PRO A 295 7.99 26.35 -1.24
N LEU A 296 7.92 25.78 -2.43
CA LEU A 296 9.02 25.77 -3.39
C LEU A 296 9.28 27.24 -3.79
N VAL A 297 10.09 27.94 -3.02
CA VAL A 297 10.61 29.25 -3.41
C VAL A 297 11.78 28.96 -4.38
N SER A 298 11.48 28.52 -5.56
CA SER A 298 12.31 28.83 -6.72
C SER A 298 11.90 30.22 -7.16
N ALA A 299 12.62 31.24 -6.68
CA ALA A 299 12.57 32.54 -7.32
C ALA A 299 12.83 32.32 -8.81
N PRO A 300 11.96 32.81 -9.71
CA PRO A 300 12.26 32.70 -11.12
C PRO A 300 13.58 33.41 -11.37
N THR A 301 14.58 32.67 -11.80
CA THR A 301 15.82 33.25 -12.30
C THR A 301 15.43 34.24 -13.37
N PRO A 302 15.78 35.53 -13.24
CA PRO A 302 15.38 36.51 -14.22
C PRO A 302 15.98 36.10 -15.56
N VAL A 303 15.11 35.70 -16.48
CA VAL A 303 15.51 35.44 -17.87
C VAL A 303 16.04 36.75 -18.42
N LYS A 304 17.36 36.87 -18.54
CA LYS A 304 17.98 37.97 -19.28
C LYS A 304 17.32 38.03 -20.66
N LYS A 305 16.49 39.05 -20.88
CA LYS A 305 15.95 39.36 -22.21
C LYS A 305 17.14 39.45 -23.17
N ARG A 306 17.25 38.47 -24.03
CA ARG A 306 18.13 38.58 -25.18
C ARG A 306 17.67 39.81 -25.96
N LYS A 307 18.55 40.80 -26.12
CA LYS A 307 18.33 41.93 -27.02
C LYS A 307 18.02 41.36 -28.39
N SER A 308 16.90 41.72 -28.95
CA SER A 308 16.57 41.41 -30.33
C SER A 308 17.61 42.09 -31.24
N VAL A 309 18.42 41.29 -31.90
CA VAL A 309 19.25 41.77 -33.00
C VAL A 309 18.31 41.87 -34.18
N SER A 310 18.13 43.10 -34.67
CA SER A 310 17.43 43.38 -35.93
C SER A 310 18.21 42.73 -37.06
N HIS A 311 17.68 41.68 -37.66
CA HIS A 311 18.16 41.17 -38.92
C HIS A 311 17.59 41.99 -40.07
N THR A 312 18.43 42.79 -40.69
CA THR A 312 18.24 43.37 -41.99
C THR A 312 18.17 42.23 -43.00
N SER A 313 17.10 42.22 -43.78
CA SER A 313 16.91 41.28 -44.89
C SER A 313 18.06 41.40 -45.88
N MET A 314 18.65 40.27 -46.23
CA MET A 314 19.45 40.11 -47.42
C MET A 314 18.96 38.84 -48.13
N ASP A 315 18.22 39.05 -49.22
CA ASP A 315 17.90 38.02 -50.19
C ASP A 315 19.17 37.48 -50.79
N LEU A 316 19.33 36.17 -50.78
CA LEU A 316 20.17 35.46 -51.73
C LEU A 316 19.50 34.13 -52.09
N PHE A 317 18.83 34.13 -53.23
CA PHE A 317 18.52 32.91 -53.96
C PHE A 317 19.80 32.39 -54.58
N ALA A 318 20.16 31.16 -54.31
CA ALA A 318 21.06 30.37 -55.11
C ALA A 318 20.58 28.93 -55.07
N ASP A 319 20.17 28.47 -56.22
CA ASP A 319 19.82 27.09 -56.54
C ASP A 319 21.02 26.17 -56.29
N GLU A 320 20.83 25.13 -55.50
CA GLU A 320 21.67 23.93 -55.58
C GLU A 320 20.79 22.68 -55.49
N GLU A 321 20.83 21.91 -56.56
CA GLU A 321 20.15 20.65 -56.79
C GLU A 321 20.62 19.59 -55.80
N LEU A 322 19.65 18.89 -55.17
CA LEU A 322 19.89 17.69 -54.36
C LEU A 322 19.98 16.47 -55.26
N PRO A 323 20.98 15.59 -55.10
CA PRO A 323 21.02 14.31 -55.80
C PRO A 323 20.06 13.28 -55.21
N GLU A 324 19.36 12.56 -56.07
CA GLU A 324 18.47 11.46 -55.77
C GLU A 324 19.21 10.28 -55.13
N PRO A 325 18.55 9.55 -54.19
CA PRO A 325 19.10 8.31 -53.63
C PRO A 325 18.80 7.12 -54.56
N SER A 326 19.87 6.47 -54.96
CA SER A 326 19.87 5.24 -55.77
C SER A 326 19.25 4.06 -55.00
N MET A 327 18.34 3.39 -55.66
CA MET A 327 17.82 2.05 -55.35
C MET A 327 18.92 0.99 -55.40
N LEU A 328 19.00 0.14 -54.36
CA LEU A 328 19.46 -1.27 -54.38
C LEU A 328 19.34 -1.76 -52.92
N GLY A 329 18.72 -2.82 -52.62
CA GLY A 329 18.37 -4.09 -53.11
C GLY A 329 17.50 -4.80 -52.06
N ALA A 330 16.44 -5.35 -52.54
CA ALA A 330 15.59 -6.27 -51.76
C ALA A 330 16.35 -7.59 -51.55
N ILE A 331 16.36 -8.08 -50.31
CA ILE A 331 16.58 -9.51 -50.05
C ILE A 331 15.43 -10.00 -49.15
N ASN A 332 14.56 -10.79 -49.76
CA ASN A 332 13.67 -11.72 -49.13
C ASN A 332 14.48 -12.85 -48.52
N THR A 333 14.17 -13.23 -47.27
CA THR A 333 14.16 -14.66 -46.87
C THR A 333 13.20 -14.85 -45.73
N GLU A 334 12.04 -15.37 -46.08
CA GLU A 334 11.29 -16.29 -45.23
C GLU A 334 12.05 -17.62 -45.22
N ALA A 335 12.24 -18.20 -44.05
CA ALA A 335 12.35 -19.64 -43.85
C ALA A 335 12.28 -19.98 -42.34
N ASP A 336 11.24 -20.64 -41.98
CA ASP A 336 11.13 -21.85 -41.18
C ASP A 336 12.13 -22.07 -40.02
N ILE A 337 11.59 -22.13 -38.78
CA ILE A 337 11.92 -23.21 -37.88
C ILE A 337 10.66 -23.53 -37.04
N ASN A 338 9.88 -24.49 -37.51
CA ASN A 338 9.13 -25.45 -36.71
C ASN A 338 10.04 -26.64 -36.50
N ALA A 339 10.22 -27.10 -35.25
CA ALA A 339 10.40 -28.51 -34.92
C ALA A 339 10.61 -28.65 -33.39
N GLU A 340 9.68 -29.37 -32.80
CA GLU A 340 9.90 -30.54 -31.97
C GLU A 340 10.62 -30.35 -30.63
N VAL A 341 9.92 -30.59 -29.54
CA VAL A 341 10.22 -31.76 -28.71
C VAL A 341 8.97 -32.17 -27.94
N ASP A 342 8.50 -33.34 -28.33
CA ASP A 342 7.60 -34.21 -27.57
C ASP A 342 8.38 -35.02 -26.51
N ALA A 343 7.65 -35.43 -25.47
CA ALA A 343 7.75 -36.71 -24.78
C ALA A 343 8.56 -36.86 -23.48
N GLN A 344 7.83 -37.49 -22.60
CA GLN A 344 8.23 -38.41 -21.50
C GLN A 344 8.45 -37.76 -20.11
N ALA A 345 7.89 -38.29 -19.06
CA ALA A 345 7.24 -39.56 -18.78
C ALA A 345 6.48 -39.49 -17.43
N SER A 346 5.45 -40.24 -17.36
CA SER A 346 4.70 -40.68 -16.20
C SER A 346 5.56 -41.25 -15.05
N HIS A 347 5.25 -40.88 -13.82
CA HIS A 347 5.37 -41.81 -12.70
C HIS A 347 4.21 -41.61 -11.72
N LYS A 348 3.38 -42.63 -11.67
CA LYS A 348 2.41 -42.92 -10.61
C LYS A 348 3.13 -43.35 -9.36
N ALA A 349 2.76 -42.81 -8.23
CA ALA A 349 2.81 -43.51 -6.95
C ALA A 349 1.59 -43.08 -6.14
N GLY A 350 0.67 -44.00 -5.96
CA GLY A 350 -0.43 -43.88 -5.04
C GLY A 350 0.05 -44.10 -3.61
N TYR A 351 -0.58 -43.46 -2.69
CA TYR A 351 -0.65 -43.88 -1.30
C TYR A 351 -2.04 -43.65 -0.74
N ASP A 352 -2.48 -44.67 -0.04
CA ASP A 352 -3.80 -44.91 0.52
C ASP A 352 -4.23 -43.89 1.57
N THR A 353 -5.52 -43.66 1.61
CA THR A 353 -6.26 -43.10 2.74
C THR A 353 -6.43 -44.14 3.85
N PRO A 354 -6.49 -43.72 5.12
CA PRO A 354 -7.48 -44.27 6.02
C PRO A 354 -8.45 -43.19 6.52
N SER A 355 -9.70 -43.50 6.33
CA SER A 355 -10.85 -42.93 7.00
C SER A 355 -10.80 -43.24 8.49
N ASP A 356 -10.99 -42.24 9.34
CA ASP A 356 -11.58 -42.49 10.65
C ASP A 356 -12.52 -41.33 11.06
N HIS A 357 -13.74 -41.76 11.28
CA HIS A 357 -14.81 -41.00 11.90
C HIS A 357 -14.47 -40.70 13.38
N LEU A 358 -14.60 -39.48 13.79
CA LEU A 358 -15.01 -39.14 15.16
C LEU A 358 -15.83 -37.87 15.18
N SER A 359 -17.11 -38.05 15.44
CA SER A 359 -18.09 -37.08 15.87
C SER A 359 -17.73 -36.51 17.26
N GLY A 360 -17.78 -35.19 17.39
CA GLY A 360 -17.65 -34.55 18.70
C GLY A 360 -17.83 -33.05 18.59
N GLN A 361 -19.06 -32.55 18.71
CA GLN A 361 -19.30 -31.14 19.02
C GLN A 361 -18.88 -30.85 20.46
N PRO A 362 -18.37 -29.66 20.74
CA PRO A 362 -18.72 -28.98 21.94
C PRO A 362 -19.35 -27.62 21.68
N ASN A 363 -20.58 -27.46 22.12
CA ASN A 363 -21.20 -26.19 22.44
C ASN A 363 -20.33 -25.42 23.43
N GLY A 364 -19.87 -24.26 23.06
CA GLY A 364 -19.26 -23.29 23.95
C GLY A 364 -19.59 -21.89 23.46
N GLN A 365 -20.75 -21.35 23.89
CA GLN A 365 -21.03 -19.92 23.78
C GLN A 365 -19.99 -19.16 24.62
N ILE A 366 -19.07 -18.47 23.94
CA ILE A 366 -18.29 -17.42 24.59
C ILE A 366 -18.93 -16.09 24.18
N ILE A 367 -19.72 -15.56 25.10
CA ILE A 367 -20.26 -14.19 25.06
C ILE A 367 -19.07 -13.25 25.35
N GLY A 368 -18.37 -12.79 24.32
CA GLY A 368 -17.47 -11.66 24.41
C GLY A 368 -18.31 -10.38 24.28
N GLN A 369 -18.38 -9.57 25.33
CA GLN A 369 -18.99 -8.25 25.25
C GLN A 369 -18.20 -7.37 24.28
N PRO A 370 -18.88 -6.63 23.39
CA PRO A 370 -18.21 -5.69 22.50
C PRO A 370 -17.65 -4.54 23.32
N TYR A 371 -16.36 -4.23 23.08
CA TYR A 371 -15.73 -3.05 23.64
C TYR A 371 -16.40 -1.79 23.11
N ASN A 372 -16.88 -0.97 24.04
CA ASN A 372 -17.66 0.22 23.75
C ASN A 372 -16.70 1.37 23.33
N ILE A 373 -16.55 1.59 22.03
CA ILE A 373 -15.84 2.74 21.46
C ILE A 373 -16.78 3.96 21.50
N ALA A 374 -17.25 4.31 22.67
CA ALA A 374 -17.98 5.55 22.86
C ALA A 374 -17.02 6.68 23.22
N LYS A 375 -16.97 7.67 22.35
CA LYS A 375 -16.27 8.98 22.41
C LYS A 375 -14.92 9.06 21.74
N LEU A 376 -14.96 9.14 20.42
CA LEU A 376 -13.97 9.85 19.61
C LEU A 376 -14.64 11.13 19.08
N SER A 377 -14.84 12.11 19.93
CA SER A 377 -15.15 13.48 19.53
C SER A 377 -14.02 14.35 20.07
N ASP A 378 -13.22 14.83 19.19
CA ASP A 378 -12.67 16.17 19.07
C ASP A 378 -11.39 16.17 18.24
N THR A 379 -11.54 16.72 17.08
CA THR A 379 -10.43 17.07 16.19
C THR A 379 -9.78 18.33 16.77
N THR A 380 -8.71 18.19 17.51
CA THR A 380 -7.91 19.35 17.90
C THR A 380 -6.88 19.61 16.81
N LEU A 381 -7.14 20.61 16.02
CA LEU A 381 -6.15 21.22 15.11
C LEU A 381 -5.07 21.87 15.98
N LEU A 382 -3.89 21.29 16.01
CA LEU A 382 -2.70 21.99 16.49
C LEU A 382 -2.13 22.81 15.33
N GLN A 383 -2.44 24.10 15.34
CA GLN A 383 -1.65 25.12 14.63
C GLN A 383 -0.43 25.46 15.49
N SER A 384 0.74 25.25 14.94
CA SER A 384 1.97 25.95 15.33
C SER A 384 2.85 26.15 14.11
#